data_a80d1b686d8d8af8c4358912883b87eb
#
_entry.id   a80d1b686d8d8af8c4358912883b87eb
#
_cell.length_a   1.000
_cell.length_b   1.000
_cell.length_c   1.000
_cell.angle_alpha   90.00
_cell.angle_beta   90.00
_cell.angle_gamma   90.00
#
_symmetry.space_group_name_H-M   'P 1'
#
loop_
_entity.id
_entity.type
_entity.pdbx_description
1 polymer ?
#
loop_
_entity_poly.entity_id
_entity_poly.type
_entity_poly.pdbx_seq_one_letter_code
_entity_poly.pdbx_strand_id
1 'polypeptide(L)'
;MLFRSDRELVTISLDSSGDPLFKRGYRKEQGEAPINEVLASGMLQLAGWDGKGNFLDPMCGSGTLLIEAAMLAMDLPAQIFRKKFAFQNWKNYDAELFTKIKEFRINRIKEFTGKIVGFDIDARMLNAAKINIESAEMEDVIEVRKQNFFDSEKDMFPLLMVFNPPYDERITIKEPDFYKKIGDTFKQKYPNTLAWMISSDLEGVKNVGLRPSRKLNSSTEN
;
A
#
# COMPACT_ATOMS: atom_id res chain seq x y z
N MET A 1 -22.98 -7.36 14.07
CA MET A 1 -23.33 -8.77 14.34
C MET A 1 -23.47 -9.45 13.00
N LEU A 2 -22.76 -10.53 12.76
CA LEU A 2 -22.78 -11.30 11.53
C LEU A 2 -23.41 -12.66 11.81
N PHE A 3 -24.25 -13.13 10.88
CA PHE A 3 -24.85 -14.45 10.94
C PHE A 3 -24.35 -15.27 9.76
N ARG A 4 -23.94 -16.49 10.03
CA ARG A 4 -23.67 -17.52 9.02
C ARG A 4 -24.46 -18.76 9.39
N SER A 5 -25.28 -19.24 8.46
CA SER A 5 -25.99 -20.53 8.58
C SER A 5 -25.42 -21.51 7.60
N ASP A 6 -25.03 -22.69 8.06
CA ASP A 6 -24.60 -23.81 7.25
C ASP A 6 -25.33 -25.07 7.74
N ARG A 7 -26.34 -25.48 6.98
CA ARG A 7 -27.25 -26.61 7.31
C ARG A 7 -27.90 -26.42 8.69
N GLU A 8 -27.45 -27.18 9.70
CA GLU A 8 -27.99 -27.17 11.06
C GLU A 8 -27.16 -26.26 12.02
N LEU A 9 -26.03 -25.70 11.54
CA LEU A 9 -25.15 -24.85 12.35
C LEU A 9 -25.41 -23.38 12.08
N VAL A 10 -25.69 -22.61 13.13
CA VAL A 10 -25.78 -21.18 13.09
C VAL A 10 -24.60 -20.57 13.85
N THR A 11 -23.78 -19.79 13.17
CA THR A 11 -22.67 -19.07 13.77
C THR A 11 -23.05 -17.60 13.92
N ILE A 12 -22.96 -17.09 15.12
CA ILE A 12 -23.18 -15.67 15.44
C ILE A 12 -21.84 -15.06 15.84
N SER A 13 -21.42 -14.02 15.12
CA SER A 13 -20.17 -13.32 15.39
C SER A 13 -20.43 -11.87 15.76
N LEU A 14 -19.70 -11.37 16.76
CA LEU A 14 -19.68 -9.96 17.10
C LEU A 14 -18.48 -9.31 16.43
N ASP A 15 -18.76 -8.29 15.61
CA ASP A 15 -17.70 -7.49 15.01
C ASP A 15 -17.11 -6.52 16.04
N SER A 16 -15.83 -6.69 16.36
CA SER A 16 -15.12 -5.83 17.30
C SER A 16 -14.64 -4.53 16.67
N SER A 17 -14.48 -4.50 15.36
CA SER A 17 -13.97 -3.32 14.66
C SER A 17 -15.05 -2.29 14.34
N GLY A 18 -16.20 -2.71 13.86
CA GLY A 18 -17.30 -1.85 13.36
C GLY A 18 -17.08 -1.52 11.88
N ASP A 19 -16.42 -0.42 11.59
CA ASP A 19 -16.00 -0.15 10.19
C ASP A 19 -14.89 -1.12 9.74
N PRO A 20 -14.81 -1.44 8.43
CA PRO A 20 -13.74 -2.29 7.89
C PRO A 20 -12.34 -1.76 8.24
N LEU A 21 -11.41 -2.67 8.58
CA LEU A 21 -10.06 -2.30 9.02
C LEU A 21 -9.19 -1.68 7.91
N PHE A 22 -9.54 -1.87 6.64
CA PHE A 22 -8.84 -1.18 5.55
C PHE A 22 -9.09 0.33 5.56
N LYS A 23 -10.21 0.81 6.14
CA LYS A 23 -10.47 2.23 6.33
C LYS A 23 -9.56 2.78 7.42
N ARG A 24 -8.34 3.16 7.05
CA ARG A 24 -7.33 3.70 7.99
C ARG A 24 -7.72 5.09 8.52
N GLY A 25 -8.45 5.88 7.73
CA GLY A 25 -8.90 7.25 8.07
C GLY A 25 -8.15 8.35 7.35
N TYR A 26 -6.99 8.07 6.75
CA TYR A 26 -6.22 9.07 6.01
C TYR A 26 -6.72 9.34 4.58
N ARG A 27 -7.40 8.37 3.95
CA ARG A 27 -7.86 8.52 2.57
C ARG A 27 -8.99 9.56 2.46
N LYS A 28 -8.70 10.68 1.83
CA LYS A 28 -9.67 11.74 1.50
C LYS A 28 -10.02 11.73 0.01
N GLU A 29 -9.03 11.44 -0.82
CA GLU A 29 -9.17 11.40 -2.27
C GLU A 29 -8.79 10.00 -2.79
N GLN A 30 -9.45 9.57 -3.86
CA GLN A 30 -9.17 8.28 -4.47
C GLN A 30 -9.23 8.36 -5.98
N GLY A 31 -8.42 7.55 -6.65
CA GLY A 31 -8.53 7.31 -8.08
C GLY A 31 -9.67 6.33 -8.39
N GLU A 32 -9.80 5.97 -9.65
CA GLU A 32 -10.87 5.08 -10.14
C GLU A 32 -10.83 3.67 -9.50
N ALA A 33 -9.65 3.17 -9.09
CA ALA A 33 -9.54 1.92 -8.32
C ALA A 33 -8.24 1.89 -7.52
N PRO A 34 -8.22 2.53 -6.37
CA PRO A 34 -7.08 2.49 -5.47
C PRO A 34 -6.89 1.07 -4.93
N ILE A 35 -5.63 0.69 -4.74
CA ILE A 35 -5.32 -0.54 -3.99
C ILE A 35 -5.87 -0.43 -2.57
N ASN A 36 -6.40 -1.55 -2.05
CA ASN A 36 -6.86 -1.63 -0.68
C ASN A 36 -5.67 -1.53 0.30
N GLU A 37 -5.82 -0.81 1.39
CA GLU A 37 -4.76 -0.53 2.36
C GLU A 37 -4.22 -1.80 3.03
N VAL A 38 -5.08 -2.78 3.33
CA VAL A 38 -4.66 -4.06 3.90
C VAL A 38 -3.84 -4.85 2.89
N LEU A 39 -4.27 -4.85 1.61
CA LEU A 39 -3.51 -5.49 0.54
C LEU A 39 -2.15 -4.80 0.34
N ALA A 40 -2.12 -3.47 0.32
CA ALA A 40 -0.88 -2.70 0.19
C ALA A 40 0.09 -3.02 1.34
N SER A 41 -0.37 -3.01 2.59
CA SER A 41 0.42 -3.38 3.76
C SER A 41 0.93 -4.82 3.69
N GLY A 42 0.08 -5.76 3.26
CA GLY A 42 0.46 -7.17 3.04
C GLY A 42 1.55 -7.33 1.98
N MET A 43 1.43 -6.62 0.86
CA MET A 43 2.44 -6.62 -0.21
C MET A 43 3.80 -6.13 0.30
N LEU A 44 3.82 -5.03 1.03
CA LEU A 44 5.04 -4.46 1.61
C LEU A 44 5.73 -5.45 2.56
N GLN A 45 4.98 -6.12 3.43
CA GLN A 45 5.50 -7.13 4.34
C GLN A 45 6.04 -8.36 3.58
N LEU A 46 5.32 -8.84 2.56
CA LEU A 46 5.77 -9.95 1.71
C LEU A 46 7.00 -9.59 0.88
N ALA A 47 7.14 -8.33 0.50
CA ALA A 47 8.33 -7.79 -0.17
C ALA A 47 9.53 -7.63 0.77
N GLY A 48 9.33 -7.80 2.08
CA GLY A 48 10.37 -7.67 3.10
C GLY A 48 10.66 -6.23 3.49
N TRP A 49 9.71 -5.31 3.30
CA TRP A 49 9.86 -3.94 3.77
C TRP A 49 9.88 -3.88 5.30
N ASP A 50 11.01 -3.53 5.85
CA ASP A 50 11.26 -3.42 7.30
C ASP A 50 11.52 -1.98 7.76
N GLY A 51 11.29 -1.00 6.88
CA GLY A 51 11.54 0.40 7.15
C GLY A 51 13.01 0.81 7.11
N LYS A 52 13.88 -0.01 6.50
CA LYS A 52 15.29 0.34 6.33
C LYS A 52 15.60 0.60 4.86
N GLY A 53 16.30 1.72 4.62
CA GLY A 53 16.65 2.14 3.27
C GLY A 53 15.57 2.99 2.61
N ASN A 54 15.49 2.93 1.29
CA ASN A 54 14.59 3.78 0.51
C ASN A 54 13.50 2.96 -0.18
N PHE A 55 12.37 3.59 -0.39
CA PHE A 55 11.20 3.00 -1.02
C PHE A 55 10.75 3.81 -2.24
N LEU A 56 10.37 3.12 -3.30
CA LEU A 56 9.82 3.74 -4.51
C LEU A 56 8.55 3.02 -4.97
N ASP A 57 7.50 3.79 -5.19
CA ASP A 57 6.36 3.38 -6.01
C ASP A 57 6.36 4.20 -7.30
N PRO A 58 6.77 3.63 -8.44
CA PRO A 58 6.91 4.37 -9.70
C PRO A 58 5.59 4.63 -10.43
N MET A 59 4.45 4.18 -9.89
CA MET A 59 3.09 4.36 -10.43
C MET A 59 2.10 4.52 -9.28
N CYS A 60 2.37 5.52 -8.41
CA CYS A 60 1.82 5.57 -7.05
C CYS A 60 0.32 5.89 -6.96
N GLY A 61 -0.29 6.39 -8.04
CA GLY A 61 -1.70 6.77 -8.01
C GLY A 61 -2.01 7.75 -6.88
N SER A 62 -2.98 7.41 -6.04
CA SER A 62 -3.37 8.20 -4.87
C SER A 62 -2.50 7.99 -3.62
N GLY A 63 -1.34 7.31 -3.73
CA GLY A 63 -0.31 7.23 -2.69
C GLY A 63 -0.50 6.15 -1.63
N THR A 64 -1.37 5.16 -1.83
CA THR A 64 -1.66 4.15 -0.79
C THR A 64 -0.43 3.36 -0.36
N LEU A 65 0.36 2.84 -1.32
CA LEU A 65 1.58 2.09 -1.02
C LEU A 65 2.62 2.95 -0.30
N LEU A 66 2.72 4.24 -0.65
CA LEU A 66 3.65 5.18 0.00
C LEU A 66 3.30 5.38 1.47
N ILE A 67 2.01 5.64 1.76
CA ILE A 67 1.53 5.89 3.13
C ILE A 67 1.66 4.61 3.97
N GLU A 68 1.25 3.45 3.47
CA GLU A 68 1.40 2.18 4.19
C GLU A 68 2.89 1.83 4.40
N ALA A 69 3.79 2.17 3.45
CA ALA A 69 5.23 1.99 3.61
C ALA A 69 5.80 2.89 4.73
N ALA A 70 5.36 4.15 4.81
CA ALA A 70 5.75 5.07 5.87
C ALA A 70 5.22 4.59 7.24
N MET A 71 3.95 4.17 7.31
CA MET A 71 3.36 3.62 8.54
C MET A 71 4.15 2.41 9.07
N LEU A 72 4.53 1.49 8.18
CA LEU A 72 5.34 0.32 8.56
C LEU A 72 6.76 0.73 9.00
N ALA A 73 7.41 1.65 8.28
CA ALA A 73 8.75 2.11 8.59
C ALA A 73 8.82 2.80 9.97
N MET A 74 7.80 3.57 10.31
CA MET A 74 7.72 4.31 11.56
C MET A 74 7.12 3.49 12.72
N ASP A 75 6.73 2.25 12.52
CA ASP A 75 5.95 1.41 13.49
C ASP A 75 4.66 2.10 13.94
N LEU A 76 4.02 2.86 13.03
CA LEU A 76 2.76 3.54 13.28
C LEU A 76 1.61 2.52 13.39
N PRO A 77 0.76 2.62 14.42
CA PRO A 77 -0.43 1.78 14.52
C PRO A 77 -1.37 1.99 13.34
N ALA A 78 -1.71 0.91 12.63
CA ALA A 78 -2.50 0.97 11.40
C ALA A 78 -3.86 1.69 11.52
N GLN A 79 -4.40 1.81 12.73
CA GLN A 79 -5.69 2.46 13.01
C GLN A 79 -5.51 3.74 13.85
N ILE A 80 -4.35 4.39 13.79
CA ILE A 80 -4.04 5.58 14.60
C ILE A 80 -5.04 6.73 14.37
N PHE A 81 -5.50 6.89 13.14
CA PHE A 81 -6.48 7.93 12.75
C PHE A 81 -7.94 7.53 13.03
N ARG A 82 -8.17 6.30 13.52
CA ARG A 82 -9.52 5.82 13.78
C ARG A 82 -10.06 6.35 15.11
N LYS A 83 -11.25 6.96 15.05
CA LYS A 83 -11.86 7.60 16.22
C LYS A 83 -12.55 6.59 17.14
N LYS A 84 -13.16 5.52 16.60
CA LYS A 84 -14.00 4.61 17.38
C LYS A 84 -13.95 3.18 16.83
N PHE A 85 -13.99 2.22 17.76
CA PHE A 85 -14.16 0.80 17.48
C PHE A 85 -15.47 0.29 18.05
N ALA A 86 -16.08 -0.75 17.45
CA ALA A 86 -17.35 -1.32 17.95
C ALA A 86 -17.23 -1.92 19.36
N PHE A 87 -16.07 -2.54 19.69
CA PHE A 87 -15.85 -3.13 21.02
C PHE A 87 -15.92 -2.11 22.16
N GLN A 88 -15.75 -0.81 21.89
CA GLN A 88 -15.88 0.24 22.91
C GLN A 88 -17.32 0.40 23.43
N ASN A 89 -18.31 -0.20 22.76
CA ASN A 89 -19.70 -0.26 23.23
C ASN A 89 -20.00 -1.56 23.99
N TRP A 90 -19.05 -2.46 24.18
CA TRP A 90 -19.29 -3.72 24.89
C TRP A 90 -19.33 -3.49 26.39
N LYS A 91 -20.16 -4.31 27.09
CA LYS A 91 -20.35 -4.17 28.54
C LYS A 91 -19.09 -4.33 29.38
N ASN A 92 -18.13 -5.10 28.88
CA ASN A 92 -16.82 -5.37 29.49
C ASN A 92 -15.69 -4.52 28.92
N TYR A 93 -16.02 -3.42 28.22
CA TYR A 93 -15.00 -2.50 27.72
C TYR A 93 -14.27 -1.79 28.86
N ASP A 94 -12.96 -1.91 28.86
CA ASP A 94 -12.08 -1.23 29.81
C ASP A 94 -11.38 -0.07 29.09
N ALA A 95 -11.85 1.15 29.37
CA ALA A 95 -11.35 2.37 28.73
C ALA A 95 -9.93 2.72 29.21
N GLU A 96 -9.58 2.41 30.47
CA GLU A 96 -8.26 2.68 31.03
C GLU A 96 -7.22 1.76 30.38
N LEU A 97 -7.52 0.46 30.29
CA LEU A 97 -6.66 -0.51 29.61
C LEU A 97 -6.45 -0.16 28.14
N PHE A 98 -7.54 0.23 27.45
CA PHE A 98 -7.44 0.63 26.03
C PHE A 98 -6.54 1.85 25.85
N THR A 99 -6.68 2.86 26.71
CA THR A 99 -5.83 4.05 26.71
C THR A 99 -4.35 3.68 26.92
N LYS A 100 -4.05 2.85 27.92
CA LYS A 100 -2.69 2.36 28.18
C LYS A 100 -2.09 1.63 26.98
N ILE A 101 -2.87 0.76 26.32
CA ILE A 101 -2.42 0.05 25.11
C ILE A 101 -2.15 1.04 23.98
N LYS A 102 -3.01 2.02 23.79
CA LYS A 102 -2.84 3.06 22.75
C LYS A 102 -1.57 3.87 23.00
N GLU A 103 -1.36 4.36 24.21
CA GLU A 103 -0.17 5.11 24.61
C GLU A 103 1.10 4.28 24.43
N PHE A 104 1.09 3.01 24.87
CA PHE A 104 2.20 2.10 24.66
C PHE A 104 2.57 1.95 23.18
N ARG A 105 1.58 1.86 22.30
CA ARG A 105 1.82 1.76 20.85
C ARG A 105 2.33 3.07 20.25
N ILE A 106 1.80 4.21 20.70
CA ILE A 106 2.26 5.54 20.26
C ILE A 106 3.72 5.78 20.68
N ASN A 107 4.10 5.40 21.89
CA ASN A 107 5.46 5.56 22.39
C ASN A 107 6.50 4.67 21.67
N ARG A 108 6.06 3.75 20.81
CA ARG A 108 6.94 2.91 19.96
C ARG A 108 7.17 3.47 18.57
N ILE A 109 6.49 4.56 18.22
CA ILE A 109 6.69 5.23 16.93
C ILE A 109 8.16 5.62 16.80
N LYS A 110 8.73 5.31 15.63
CA LYS A 110 10.15 5.54 15.32
C LYS A 110 10.28 6.64 14.30
N GLU A 111 11.39 7.34 14.37
CA GLU A 111 11.82 8.21 13.29
C GLU A 111 12.26 7.35 12.08
N PHE A 112 11.87 7.77 10.90
CA PHE A 112 12.30 7.16 9.65
C PHE A 112 13.35 8.06 8.99
N THR A 113 14.51 7.49 8.68
CA THR A 113 15.65 8.23 8.11
C THR A 113 15.89 7.98 6.63
N GLY A 114 15.12 7.08 6.01
CA GLY A 114 15.16 6.81 4.58
C GLY A 114 14.34 7.80 3.76
N LYS A 115 14.14 7.48 2.48
CA LYS A 115 13.27 8.24 1.58
C LYS A 115 12.15 7.35 1.05
N ILE A 116 10.93 7.86 1.02
CA ILE A 116 9.79 7.25 0.37
C ILE A 116 9.36 8.16 -0.76
N VAL A 117 9.44 7.65 -1.99
CA VAL A 117 9.19 8.45 -3.19
C VAL A 117 8.11 7.77 -4.04
N GLY A 118 7.20 8.57 -4.59
CA GLY A 118 6.20 8.14 -5.54
C GLY A 118 6.28 8.88 -6.85
N PHE A 119 6.13 8.16 -7.97
CA PHE A 119 5.98 8.76 -9.29
C PHE A 119 4.58 8.50 -9.82
N ASP A 120 4.05 9.45 -10.54
CA ASP A 120 2.89 9.27 -11.41
C ASP A 120 2.96 10.26 -12.58
N ILE A 121 2.41 9.89 -13.72
CA ILE A 121 2.30 10.77 -14.90
C ILE A 121 1.06 11.66 -14.83
N ASP A 122 0.02 11.22 -14.11
CA ASP A 122 -1.24 11.95 -13.97
C ASP A 122 -1.16 12.95 -12.80
N ALA A 123 -1.20 14.23 -13.13
CA ALA A 123 -1.19 15.31 -12.14
C ALA A 123 -2.40 15.24 -11.17
N ARG A 124 -3.55 14.69 -11.59
CA ARG A 124 -4.73 14.53 -10.74
C ARG A 124 -4.46 13.47 -9.66
N MET A 125 -3.82 12.36 -10.04
CA MET A 125 -3.43 11.31 -9.09
C MET A 125 -2.40 11.81 -8.09
N LEU A 126 -1.42 12.59 -8.53
CA LEU A 126 -0.44 13.22 -7.63
C LEU A 126 -1.09 14.22 -6.67
N ASN A 127 -2.10 14.96 -7.12
CA ASN A 127 -2.85 15.84 -6.23
C ASN A 127 -3.63 15.03 -5.18
N ALA A 128 -4.28 13.94 -5.58
CA ALA A 128 -4.95 13.04 -4.64
C ALA A 128 -3.95 12.41 -3.66
N ALA A 129 -2.76 12.01 -4.14
CA ALA A 129 -1.69 11.50 -3.28
C ALA A 129 -1.25 12.54 -2.23
N LYS A 130 -1.02 13.78 -2.63
CA LYS A 130 -0.65 14.88 -1.72
C LYS A 130 -1.69 15.11 -0.63
N ILE A 131 -2.98 15.17 -1.00
CA ILE A 131 -4.09 15.34 -0.04
C ILE A 131 -4.14 14.17 0.96
N ASN A 132 -3.92 12.94 0.50
CA ASN A 132 -3.90 11.77 1.36
C ASN A 132 -2.67 11.74 2.29
N ILE A 133 -1.49 12.12 1.77
CA ILE A 133 -0.23 12.22 2.53
C ILE A 133 -0.37 13.28 3.62
N GLU A 134 -0.91 14.46 3.29
CA GLU A 134 -1.21 15.52 4.25
C GLU A 134 -2.21 15.05 5.32
N SER A 135 -3.28 14.35 4.90
CA SER A 135 -4.24 13.78 5.84
C SER A 135 -3.65 12.69 6.74
N ALA A 136 -2.55 12.08 6.33
CA ALA A 136 -1.78 11.11 7.10
C ALA A 136 -0.67 11.77 7.94
N GLU A 137 -0.47 13.09 7.84
CA GLU A 137 0.61 13.84 8.51
C GLU A 137 2.01 13.30 8.17
N MET A 138 2.25 13.02 6.85
CA MET A 138 3.48 12.36 6.37
C MET A 138 4.21 13.15 5.28
N GLU A 139 3.97 14.45 5.15
CA GLU A 139 4.58 15.32 4.12
C GLU A 139 6.09 15.41 4.25
N ASP A 140 6.61 15.29 5.46
CA ASP A 140 8.05 15.33 5.73
C ASP A 140 8.75 14.00 5.39
N VAL A 141 7.99 12.92 5.19
CA VAL A 141 8.50 11.55 5.00
C VAL A 141 8.35 11.08 3.55
N ILE A 142 7.29 11.54 2.88
CA ILE A 142 6.89 11.08 1.55
C ILE A 142 6.99 12.19 0.53
N GLU A 143 7.76 11.96 -0.52
CA GLU A 143 7.85 12.84 -1.68
C GLU A 143 7.10 12.24 -2.88
N VAL A 144 6.30 13.05 -3.59
CA VAL A 144 5.67 12.64 -4.86
C VAL A 144 6.11 13.54 -6.00
N ARG A 145 6.46 12.94 -7.13
CA ARG A 145 7.00 13.62 -8.31
C ARG A 145 6.15 13.31 -9.55
N LYS A 146 5.89 14.34 -10.37
CA LYS A 146 5.33 14.11 -11.71
C LYS A 146 6.43 13.58 -12.60
N GLN A 147 6.47 12.27 -12.79
CA GLN A 147 7.53 11.61 -13.54
C GLN A 147 7.01 10.33 -14.20
N ASN A 148 7.43 10.11 -15.44
CA ASN A 148 7.21 8.83 -16.11
C ASN A 148 8.29 7.84 -15.63
N PHE A 149 7.89 6.68 -15.15
CA PHE A 149 8.78 5.61 -14.73
C PHE A 149 9.79 5.23 -15.82
N PHE A 150 9.34 5.17 -17.07
CA PHE A 150 10.18 4.78 -18.18
C PHE A 150 11.31 5.77 -18.51
N ASP A 151 11.17 7.02 -18.06
CA ASP A 151 12.16 8.08 -18.24
C ASP A 151 12.97 8.38 -16.96
N SER A 152 12.65 7.68 -15.87
CA SER A 152 13.32 7.85 -14.57
C SER A 152 14.60 7.00 -14.48
N GLU A 153 15.45 7.35 -13.53
CA GLU A 153 16.67 6.63 -13.20
C GLU A 153 16.79 6.44 -11.69
N LYS A 154 17.53 5.40 -11.28
CA LYS A 154 17.76 5.12 -9.87
C LYS A 154 18.66 6.19 -9.25
N ASP A 155 18.10 6.94 -8.30
CA ASP A 155 18.79 8.02 -7.55
C ASP A 155 18.96 7.70 -6.05
N MET A 156 18.52 6.52 -5.61
CA MET A 156 18.53 6.09 -4.20
C MET A 156 19.13 4.69 -4.04
N PHE A 157 19.88 4.48 -2.95
CA PHE A 157 20.46 3.18 -2.61
C PHE A 157 20.59 3.00 -1.08
N PRO A 158 20.26 1.84 -0.48
CA PRO A 158 19.53 0.72 -1.08
C PRO A 158 18.09 1.09 -1.44
N LEU A 159 17.46 0.36 -2.36
CA LEU A 159 16.12 0.65 -2.85
C LEU A 159 15.26 -0.61 -2.93
N LEU A 160 14.09 -0.55 -2.29
CA LEU A 160 12.97 -1.46 -2.53
C LEU A 160 11.93 -0.74 -3.38
N MET A 161 11.47 -1.41 -4.43
CA MET A 161 10.39 -0.93 -5.28
C MET A 161 9.18 -1.85 -5.16
N VAL A 162 8.01 -1.30 -4.83
CA VAL A 162 6.75 -2.05 -4.83
C VAL A 162 5.69 -1.21 -5.51
N PHE A 163 4.96 -1.78 -6.47
CA PHE A 163 4.00 -1.02 -7.25
C PHE A 163 2.87 -1.87 -7.82
N ASN A 164 1.79 -1.19 -8.13
CA ASN A 164 0.60 -1.71 -8.78
C ASN A 164 0.42 -0.99 -10.13
N PRO A 165 1.00 -1.51 -11.22
CA PRO A 165 0.87 -0.86 -12.52
C PRO A 165 -0.60 -0.82 -12.96
N PRO A 166 -1.00 0.16 -13.79
CA PRO A 166 -2.31 0.15 -14.40
C PRO A 166 -2.48 -1.09 -15.27
N TYR A 167 -3.65 -1.72 -15.20
CA TYR A 167 -4.01 -2.89 -16.00
C TYR A 167 -5.43 -2.74 -16.56
N ASP A 168 -5.73 -3.49 -17.64
CA ASP A 168 -7.01 -3.54 -18.37
C ASP A 168 -7.48 -2.21 -18.97
N GLU A 169 -8.78 -1.97 -18.97
CA GLU A 169 -9.49 -0.89 -19.65
C GLU A 169 -9.02 0.52 -19.26
N ARG A 170 -8.22 0.65 -18.18
CA ARG A 170 -7.65 1.92 -17.72
C ARG A 170 -6.44 2.37 -18.50
N ILE A 171 -5.77 1.45 -19.20
CA ILE A 171 -4.79 1.82 -20.19
C ILE A 171 -5.57 2.15 -21.47
N THR A 172 -6.03 3.38 -21.58
CA THR A 172 -6.59 3.94 -22.83
C THR A 172 -5.58 3.90 -23.97
N ILE A 173 -4.34 3.59 -23.66
CA ILE A 173 -3.26 3.28 -24.56
C ILE A 173 -3.04 1.78 -24.45
N LYS A 174 -3.53 1.01 -25.40
CA LYS A 174 -3.04 -0.33 -25.69
C LYS A 174 -1.58 -0.19 -26.15
N GLU A 175 -0.67 0.09 -25.22
CA GLU A 175 0.76 -0.03 -25.49
C GLU A 175 1.09 -1.52 -25.46
N PRO A 176 1.22 -2.19 -26.63
CA PRO A 176 1.45 -3.64 -26.67
C PRO A 176 2.73 -4.05 -25.96
N ASP A 177 3.65 -3.09 -25.74
CA ASP A 177 4.96 -3.29 -25.13
C ASP A 177 5.06 -2.77 -23.67
N PHE A 178 3.95 -2.46 -22.99
CA PHE A 178 3.97 -1.85 -21.65
C PHE A 178 4.79 -2.68 -20.64
N TYR A 179 4.50 -3.97 -20.52
CA TYR A 179 5.24 -4.86 -19.61
C TYR A 179 6.70 -5.07 -20.05
N LYS A 180 6.98 -5.08 -21.34
CA LYS A 180 8.35 -5.13 -21.86
C LYS A 180 9.11 -3.86 -21.46
N LYS A 181 8.51 -2.69 -21.59
CA LYS A 181 9.10 -1.42 -21.15
C LYS A 181 9.42 -1.44 -19.66
N ILE A 182 8.54 -2.01 -18.79
CA ILE A 182 8.83 -2.21 -17.38
C ILE A 182 10.11 -3.01 -17.21
N GLY A 183 10.22 -4.15 -17.87
CA GLY A 183 11.40 -5.00 -17.76
C GLY A 183 12.70 -4.37 -18.29
N ASP A 184 12.61 -3.64 -19.39
CA ASP A 184 13.76 -2.94 -19.97
C ASP A 184 14.21 -1.77 -19.07
N THR A 185 13.26 -1.05 -18.45
CA THR A 185 13.55 0.00 -17.46
C THR A 185 14.27 -0.59 -16.24
N PHE A 186 13.83 -1.73 -15.72
CA PHE A 186 14.53 -2.40 -14.62
C PHE A 186 15.97 -2.76 -14.98
N LYS A 187 16.19 -3.35 -16.14
CA LYS A 187 17.53 -3.78 -16.59
C LYS A 187 18.49 -2.61 -16.78
N GLN A 188 17.99 -1.54 -17.39
CA GLN A 188 18.83 -0.44 -17.86
C GLN A 188 19.00 0.67 -16.82
N LYS A 189 17.95 0.97 -16.04
CA LYS A 189 17.88 2.16 -15.18
C LYS A 189 17.83 1.86 -13.69
N TYR A 190 17.45 0.63 -13.30
CA TYR A 190 17.33 0.23 -11.90
C TYR A 190 18.13 -1.03 -11.57
N PRO A 191 19.44 -1.09 -11.89
CA PRO A 191 20.25 -2.26 -11.59
C PRO A 191 20.31 -2.49 -10.06
N ASN A 192 20.39 -3.76 -9.65
CA ASN A 192 20.49 -4.16 -8.24
C ASN A 192 19.36 -3.58 -7.37
N THR A 193 18.13 -3.57 -7.89
CA THR A 193 16.93 -3.14 -7.17
C THR A 193 16.04 -4.34 -6.94
N LEU A 194 15.58 -4.53 -5.70
CA LEU A 194 14.52 -5.48 -5.41
C LEU A 194 13.18 -4.85 -5.79
N ALA A 195 12.48 -5.47 -6.74
CA ALA A 195 11.21 -4.95 -7.23
C ALA A 195 10.09 -6.00 -7.08
N TRP A 196 8.94 -5.54 -6.60
CA TRP A 196 7.71 -6.31 -6.50
C TRP A 196 6.59 -5.63 -7.28
N MET A 197 5.85 -6.41 -8.02
CA MET A 197 4.73 -5.93 -8.82
C MET A 197 3.52 -6.83 -8.59
N ILE A 198 2.34 -6.22 -8.40
CA ILE A 198 1.07 -6.93 -8.45
C ILE A 198 0.45 -6.73 -9.83
N SER A 199 -0.18 -7.75 -10.38
CA SER A 199 -0.93 -7.64 -11.64
C SER A 199 -1.99 -8.72 -11.73
N SER A 200 -3.15 -8.39 -12.26
CA SER A 200 -4.17 -9.34 -12.70
C SER A 200 -3.92 -9.85 -14.12
N ASP A 201 -3.12 -9.14 -14.92
CA ASP A 201 -2.77 -9.52 -16.29
C ASP A 201 -1.61 -10.54 -16.31
N LEU A 202 -1.96 -11.82 -16.12
CA LEU A 202 -0.98 -12.91 -16.05
C LEU A 202 -0.26 -13.16 -17.39
N GLU A 203 -0.86 -12.80 -18.52
CA GLU A 203 -0.24 -12.93 -19.84
C GLU A 203 0.71 -11.76 -20.11
N GLY A 204 0.29 -10.54 -19.82
CA GLY A 204 1.12 -9.35 -19.96
C GLY A 204 2.41 -9.44 -19.15
N VAL A 205 2.33 -9.90 -17.89
CA VAL A 205 3.49 -10.06 -17.01
C VAL A 205 4.59 -10.97 -17.60
N LYS A 206 4.25 -11.93 -18.45
CA LYS A 206 5.25 -12.76 -19.13
C LYS A 206 6.18 -11.95 -20.03
N ASN A 207 5.70 -10.82 -20.55
CA ASN A 207 6.45 -9.93 -21.44
C ASN A 207 7.45 -9.02 -20.70
N VAL A 208 7.47 -8.98 -19.38
CA VAL A 208 8.49 -8.25 -18.59
C VAL A 208 9.91 -8.73 -18.94
N GLY A 209 10.05 -9.99 -19.36
CA GLY A 209 11.33 -10.53 -19.81
C GLY A 209 12.39 -10.60 -18.70
N LEU A 210 11.95 -10.71 -17.45
CA LEU A 210 12.76 -10.98 -16.27
C LEU A 210 12.19 -12.21 -15.55
N ARG A 211 13.07 -13.08 -15.08
CA ARG A 211 12.66 -14.24 -14.28
C ARG A 211 12.39 -13.79 -12.85
N PRO A 212 11.17 -13.95 -12.33
CA PRO A 212 10.89 -13.59 -10.93
C PRO A 212 11.64 -14.55 -10.00
N SER A 213 12.25 -14.01 -8.95
CA SER A 213 12.87 -14.80 -7.88
C SER A 213 11.80 -15.43 -6.95
N ARG A 214 10.64 -14.79 -6.85
CA ARG A 214 9.49 -15.26 -6.07
C ARG A 214 8.18 -14.92 -6.78
N LYS A 215 7.22 -15.83 -6.75
CA LYS A 215 5.86 -15.61 -7.27
C LYS A 215 4.85 -16.04 -6.21
N LEU A 216 3.88 -15.19 -5.95
CA LEU A 216 2.76 -15.46 -5.04
C LEU A 216 1.46 -15.33 -5.83
N ASN A 217 0.55 -16.28 -5.65
CA ASN A 217 -0.80 -16.20 -6.19
C ASN A 217 -1.71 -15.80 -5.03
N SER A 218 -2.43 -14.68 -5.17
CA SER A 218 -3.54 -14.37 -4.30
C SER A 218 -4.80 -14.98 -4.90
N SER A 219 -5.31 -16.07 -4.32
CA SER A 219 -6.67 -16.51 -4.60
C SER A 219 -7.63 -15.69 -3.75
N THR A 220 -8.46 -14.87 -4.36
CA THR A 220 -9.70 -14.43 -3.73
C THR A 220 -10.66 -15.60 -3.79
N GLU A 221 -10.78 -16.38 -2.71
CA GLU A 221 -11.95 -17.24 -2.56
C GLU A 221 -13.16 -16.31 -2.38
N ASN A 222 -14.12 -16.44 -3.30
CA ASN A 222 -15.43 -15.79 -3.25
C ASN A 222 -16.29 -16.32 -2.09
#